data_03fb8a450d6d13e204d0f1b2ef0cc2f3
#
_entry.id   03fb8a450d6d13e204d0f1b2ef0cc2f3
#
_cell.length_a   1.000
_cell.length_b   1.000
_cell.length_c   1.000
_cell.angle_alpha   90.00
_cell.angle_beta   90.00
_cell.angle_gamma   90.00
#
_symmetry.space_group_name_H-M   'P 1'
#
loop_
_entity.id
_entity.type
_entity.pdbx_description
1 polymer ?
#
loop_
_entity_poly.entity_id
_entity_poly.type
_entity_poly.pdbx_seq_one_letter_code
_entity_poly.pdbx_strand_id
1 'polypeptide(L)'
;MKKYRKHQKLPVREAKWKWNYLNSKYQKGENITKYIEQEMVRQFSLELINSREYPEQIEKWVEEHLNPDLVKKLDMAVRARRKRADDNEVVLYAKKSVFLEYEAWKVLSELSTAKGVSLSEAILLLEKFVDKEKLESYKKV
;
A
#
# COMPACT_ATOMS: atom_id res chain seq x y z
N MET A 1 4.45 -3.98 19.59
CA MET A 1 5.60 -4.57 18.87
C MET A 1 5.41 -4.67 17.37
N LYS A 2 4.22 -4.93 16.86
CA LYS A 2 3.95 -4.90 15.41
C LYS A 2 4.18 -3.53 14.77
N LYS A 3 4.06 -2.43 15.51
CA LYS A 3 4.30 -1.06 15.04
C LYS A 3 5.76 -0.79 14.66
N TYR A 4 6.74 -1.41 15.33
CA TYR A 4 8.16 -1.20 15.06
C TYR A 4 8.63 -1.81 13.74
N ARG A 5 8.10 -2.98 13.37
CA ARG A 5 8.42 -3.62 12.09
C ARG A 5 7.85 -2.85 10.89
N LYS A 6 6.70 -2.20 11.08
CA LYS A 6 6.11 -1.32 10.07
C LYS A 6 7.01 -0.11 9.80
N HIS A 7 7.54 0.51 10.87
CA HIS A 7 8.39 1.69 10.76
C HIS A 7 9.75 1.39 10.09
N GLN A 8 10.29 0.20 10.23
CA GLN A 8 11.56 -0.18 9.59
C GLN A 8 11.47 -0.28 8.07
N LYS A 9 10.29 -0.57 7.52
CA LYS A 9 10.07 -0.63 6.07
C LYS A 9 9.66 0.71 5.47
N LEU A 10 9.25 1.67 6.27
CA LEU A 10 8.77 2.99 5.83
C LEU A 10 9.84 3.81 5.09
N PRO A 11 11.11 3.91 5.55
CA PRO A 11 12.11 4.70 4.83
C PRO A 11 12.34 4.22 3.39
N VAL A 12 12.38 2.92 3.16
CA VAL A 12 12.58 2.34 1.83
C VAL A 12 11.39 2.63 0.93
N ARG A 13 10.18 2.44 1.44
CA ARG A 13 8.94 2.71 0.70
C ARG A 13 8.79 4.20 0.38
N GLU A 14 9.07 5.06 1.35
CA GLU A 14 8.97 6.51 1.18
C GLU A 14 10.00 7.04 0.18
N ALA A 15 11.22 6.53 0.21
CA ALA A 15 12.25 6.88 -0.77
C ALA A 15 11.81 6.52 -2.18
N LYS A 16 11.22 5.35 -2.37
CA LYS A 16 10.67 4.92 -3.66
C LYS A 16 9.53 5.82 -4.13
N TRP A 17 8.63 6.22 -3.23
CA TRP A 17 7.55 7.16 -3.55
C TRP A 17 8.09 8.54 -3.94
N LYS A 18 9.11 9.03 -3.25
CA LYS A 18 9.79 10.27 -3.59
C LYS A 18 10.42 10.19 -4.97
N TRP A 19 11.11 9.10 -5.27
CA TRP A 19 11.70 8.89 -6.59
C TRP A 19 10.64 8.88 -7.69
N ASN A 20 9.53 8.15 -7.49
CA ASN A 20 8.42 8.07 -8.45
C ASN A 20 7.81 9.46 -8.71
N TYR A 21 7.59 10.23 -7.67
CA TYR A 21 7.05 11.58 -7.77
C TYR A 21 7.98 12.50 -8.58
N LEU A 22 9.25 12.51 -8.23
CA LEU A 22 10.25 13.36 -8.89
C LEU A 22 10.51 12.92 -10.32
N ASN A 23 10.56 11.63 -10.58
CA ASN A 23 10.70 11.10 -11.94
C ASN A 23 9.52 11.53 -12.82
N SER A 24 8.30 11.47 -12.29
CA SER A 24 7.10 11.92 -13.00
C SER A 24 7.19 13.41 -13.35
N LYS A 25 7.67 14.24 -12.44
CA LYS A 25 7.89 15.67 -12.67
C LYS A 25 8.96 15.92 -13.74
N TYR A 26 10.06 15.17 -13.67
CA TYR A 26 11.13 15.25 -14.66
C TYR A 26 10.64 14.86 -16.06
N GLN A 27 9.85 13.79 -16.18
CA GLN A 27 9.29 13.35 -17.46
C GLN A 27 8.35 14.39 -18.08
N LYS A 28 7.73 15.22 -17.26
CA LYS A 28 6.88 16.34 -17.72
C LYS A 28 7.70 17.57 -18.13
N GLY A 29 9.01 17.53 -18.01
CA GLY A 29 9.90 18.65 -18.35
C GLY A 29 10.09 19.66 -17.25
N GLU A 30 9.66 19.36 -16.02
CA GLU A 30 9.87 20.27 -14.88
C GLU A 30 11.27 20.11 -14.30
N ASN A 31 11.84 21.24 -13.82
CA ASN A 31 13.13 21.23 -13.13
C ASN A 31 12.93 20.76 -11.67
N ILE A 32 13.41 19.56 -11.37
CA ILE A 32 13.34 18.99 -10.02
C ILE A 32 14.50 19.40 -9.12
N THR A 33 15.48 20.12 -9.66
CA THR A 33 16.69 20.52 -8.96
C THR A 33 16.61 21.97 -8.47
N LYS A 34 17.46 22.31 -7.51
CA LYS A 34 17.62 23.71 -7.04
C LYS A 34 18.46 24.57 -7.99
N TYR A 35 19.02 23.97 -9.05
CA TYR A 35 19.95 24.63 -9.96
C TYR A 35 19.20 25.30 -11.12
N ILE A 36 19.84 26.32 -11.70
CA ILE A 36 19.30 27.07 -12.83
C ILE A 36 20.05 26.73 -14.12
N GLU A 37 21.37 26.48 -14.02
CA GLU A 37 22.20 26.12 -15.18
C GLU A 37 21.78 24.79 -15.78
N GLN A 38 21.55 24.76 -17.09
CA GLN A 38 21.04 23.58 -17.77
C GLN A 38 21.93 22.34 -17.61
N GLU A 39 23.24 22.51 -17.62
CA GLU A 39 24.17 21.39 -17.42
C GLU A 39 24.04 20.77 -16.04
N MET A 40 23.94 21.61 -15.01
CA MET A 40 23.75 21.15 -13.64
C MET A 40 22.40 20.49 -13.44
N VAL A 41 21.34 21.10 -14.00
CA VAL A 41 19.99 20.53 -13.95
C VAL A 41 19.99 19.12 -14.56
N ARG A 42 20.59 18.97 -15.73
CA ARG A 42 20.67 17.70 -16.43
C ARG A 42 21.47 16.66 -15.65
N GLN A 43 22.66 17.05 -15.18
CA GLN A 43 23.55 16.17 -14.44
C GLN A 43 22.88 15.62 -13.18
N PHE A 44 22.33 16.50 -12.34
CA PHE A 44 21.72 16.10 -11.09
C PHE A 44 20.37 15.40 -11.26
N SER A 45 19.60 15.76 -12.29
CA SER A 45 18.37 15.04 -12.63
C SER A 45 18.67 13.59 -13.01
N LEU A 46 19.68 13.37 -13.85
CA LEU A 46 20.10 12.02 -14.24
C LEU A 46 20.65 11.22 -13.06
N GLU A 47 21.33 11.89 -12.12
CA GLU A 47 21.81 11.24 -10.91
C GLU A 47 20.66 10.68 -10.08
N LEU A 48 19.57 11.42 -9.93
CA LEU A 48 18.36 10.92 -9.27
C LEU A 48 17.76 9.74 -10.01
N ILE A 49 17.61 9.85 -11.32
CA ILE A 49 17.00 8.79 -12.15
C ILE A 49 17.77 7.49 -12.02
N ASN A 50 19.09 7.56 -11.98
CA ASN A 50 19.96 6.39 -11.83
C ASN A 50 19.97 5.84 -10.39
N SER A 51 19.38 6.54 -9.43
CA SER A 51 19.33 6.15 -8.02
C SER A 51 18.07 5.33 -7.65
N ARG A 52 17.28 4.93 -8.62
CA ARG A 52 15.99 4.25 -8.40
C ARG A 52 16.05 3.10 -7.40
N GLU A 53 17.07 2.27 -7.48
CA GLU A 53 17.25 1.07 -6.65
C GLU A 53 18.03 1.35 -5.34
N TYR A 54 18.38 2.61 -5.08
CA TYR A 54 19.23 3.00 -3.95
C TYR A 54 18.52 4.01 -3.05
N PRO A 55 17.70 3.54 -2.07
CA PRO A 55 16.92 4.43 -1.20
C PRO A 55 17.74 5.49 -0.46
N GLU A 56 18.91 5.13 0.01
CA GLU A 56 19.80 6.07 0.73
C GLU A 56 20.30 7.19 -0.18
N GLN A 57 20.60 6.86 -1.44
CA GLN A 57 21.01 7.86 -2.42
C GLN A 57 19.86 8.79 -2.80
N ILE A 58 18.64 8.27 -2.88
CA ILE A 58 17.44 9.08 -3.14
C ILE A 58 17.24 10.11 -2.02
N GLU A 59 17.29 9.69 -0.77
CA GLU A 59 17.11 10.58 0.38
C GLU A 59 18.22 11.65 0.45
N LYS A 60 19.44 11.27 0.20
CA LYS A 60 20.59 12.19 0.14
C LYS A 60 20.42 13.21 -0.98
N TRP A 61 20.00 12.76 -2.15
CA TRP A 61 19.74 13.62 -3.30
C TRP A 61 18.65 14.65 -2.99
N VAL A 62 17.54 14.22 -2.38
CA VAL A 62 16.44 15.11 -1.97
C VAL A 62 16.94 16.18 -1.01
N GLU A 63 17.76 15.80 -0.05
CA GLU A 63 18.32 16.71 0.93
C GLU A 63 19.26 17.75 0.30
N GLU A 64 20.09 17.34 -0.66
CA GLU A 64 21.14 18.16 -1.23
C GLU A 64 20.75 18.94 -2.48
N HIS A 65 19.87 18.38 -3.33
CA HIS A 65 19.67 18.90 -4.70
C HIS A 65 18.22 19.24 -5.05
N LEU A 66 17.25 18.96 -4.18
CA LEU A 66 15.83 19.17 -4.49
C LEU A 66 15.50 20.65 -4.68
N ASN A 67 14.68 20.95 -5.69
CA ASN A 67 14.11 22.28 -5.89
C ASN A 67 13.27 22.67 -4.65
N PRO A 68 13.58 23.82 -4.01
CA PRO A 68 12.84 24.25 -2.82
C PRO A 68 11.33 24.38 -3.02
N ASP A 69 10.89 24.72 -4.22
CA ASP A 69 9.47 24.83 -4.55
C ASP A 69 8.72 23.49 -4.51
N LEU A 70 9.47 22.39 -4.61
CA LEU A 70 8.91 21.05 -4.58
C LEU A 70 8.92 20.40 -3.19
N VAL A 71 9.56 21.00 -2.20
CA VAL A 71 9.71 20.42 -0.85
C VAL A 71 8.34 20.11 -0.24
N LYS A 72 7.46 21.09 -0.19
CA LYS A 72 6.10 20.92 0.36
C LYS A 72 5.27 19.96 -0.46
N LYS A 73 5.34 20.07 -1.78
CA LYS A 73 4.58 19.21 -2.71
C LYS A 73 4.99 17.75 -2.57
N LEU A 74 6.29 17.50 -2.45
CA LEU A 74 6.83 16.16 -2.24
C LEU A 74 6.37 15.60 -0.90
N ASP A 75 6.46 16.38 0.17
CA ASP A 75 6.01 15.96 1.50
C ASP A 75 4.52 15.62 1.50
N MET A 76 3.70 16.44 0.89
CA MET A 76 2.26 16.19 0.77
C MET A 76 1.96 14.94 -0.05
N ALA A 77 2.69 14.71 -1.14
CA ALA A 77 2.55 13.52 -1.98
C ALA A 77 2.89 12.24 -1.20
N VAL A 78 3.97 12.27 -0.42
CA VAL A 78 4.39 11.15 0.42
C VAL A 78 3.37 10.87 1.51
N ARG A 79 2.86 11.91 2.18
CA ARG A 79 1.80 11.78 3.20
C ARG A 79 0.52 11.18 2.64
N ALA A 80 0.11 11.61 1.45
CA ALA A 80 -1.06 11.05 0.77
C ALA A 80 -0.89 9.57 0.43
N ARG A 81 0.30 9.19 -0.04
CA ARG A 81 0.63 7.78 -0.32
C ARG A 81 0.64 6.95 0.95
N ARG A 82 1.21 7.48 2.03
CA ARG A 82 1.23 6.81 3.35
C ARG A 82 -0.18 6.53 3.83
N LYS A 83 -1.05 7.53 3.77
CA LYS A 83 -2.46 7.39 4.15
C LYS A 83 -3.18 6.31 3.32
N ARG A 84 -2.99 6.32 2.00
CA ARG A 84 -3.61 5.32 1.11
C ARG A 84 -3.12 3.91 1.41
N ALA A 85 -1.83 3.74 1.71
CA ALA A 85 -1.27 2.45 2.08
C ALA A 85 -1.86 1.94 3.41
N ASP A 86 -1.99 2.81 4.40
CA ASP A 86 -2.60 2.49 5.70
C ASP A 86 -4.09 2.14 5.53
N ASP A 87 -4.83 2.91 4.74
CA ASP A 87 -6.25 2.66 4.46
C ASP A 87 -6.43 1.31 3.74
N ASN A 88 -5.56 0.97 2.79
CA ASN A 88 -5.59 -0.32 2.10
C ASN A 88 -5.32 -1.48 3.06
N GLU A 89 -4.39 -1.35 3.99
CA GLU A 89 -4.15 -2.36 5.03
C GLU A 89 -5.37 -2.55 5.93
N VAL A 90 -6.01 -1.44 6.34
CA VAL A 90 -7.23 -1.49 7.14
C VAL A 90 -8.34 -2.23 6.39
N VAL A 91 -8.51 -1.95 5.10
CA VAL A 91 -9.52 -2.62 4.25
C VAL A 91 -9.28 -4.12 4.15
N LEU A 92 -8.02 -4.57 4.05
CA LEU A 92 -7.69 -6.01 3.96
C LEU A 92 -8.12 -6.80 5.20
N TYR A 93 -8.05 -6.19 6.39
CA TYR A 93 -8.35 -6.84 7.66
C TYR A 93 -9.68 -6.38 8.28
N ALA A 94 -10.38 -5.45 7.65
CA ALA A 94 -11.65 -4.94 8.14
C ALA A 94 -12.72 -6.04 8.10
N LYS A 95 -13.55 -6.07 9.13
CA LYS A 95 -14.74 -6.91 9.16
C LYS A 95 -15.71 -6.44 8.07
N LYS A 96 -16.31 -7.38 7.38
CA LYS A 96 -17.29 -7.12 6.33
C LYS A 96 -18.69 -7.35 6.85
N SER A 97 -19.63 -6.48 6.46
CA SER A 97 -21.06 -6.71 6.71
C SER A 97 -21.63 -7.56 5.59
N VAL A 98 -22.38 -8.59 5.95
CA VAL A 98 -23.00 -9.50 4.99
C VAL A 98 -24.49 -9.58 5.31
N PHE A 99 -25.34 -9.49 4.28
CA PHE A 99 -26.77 -9.65 4.42
C PHE A 99 -27.16 -11.10 4.08
N LEU A 100 -27.80 -11.78 5.03
CA LEU A 100 -28.24 -13.15 4.87
C LEU A 100 -29.76 -13.21 4.98
N GLU A 101 -30.37 -14.12 4.24
CA GLU A 101 -31.75 -14.47 4.43
C GLU A 101 -31.94 -15.09 5.82
N TYR A 102 -33.13 -14.95 6.40
CA TYR A 102 -33.39 -15.41 7.76
C TYR A 102 -33.07 -16.89 7.96
N GLU A 103 -33.43 -17.73 7.01
CA GLU A 103 -33.17 -19.18 7.12
C GLU A 103 -31.69 -19.52 7.15
N ALA A 104 -30.90 -18.83 6.29
CA ALA A 104 -29.44 -18.98 6.26
C ALA A 104 -28.81 -18.50 7.58
N TRP A 105 -29.27 -17.37 8.09
CA TRP A 105 -28.80 -16.82 9.37
C TRP A 105 -29.14 -17.78 10.52
N LYS A 106 -30.35 -18.36 10.51
CA LYS A 106 -30.81 -19.30 11.55
C LYS A 106 -29.93 -20.55 11.62
N VAL A 107 -29.63 -21.15 10.47
CA VAL A 107 -28.74 -22.31 10.38
C VAL A 107 -27.35 -21.98 10.93
N LEU A 108 -26.79 -20.85 10.49
CA LEU A 108 -25.47 -20.40 10.93
C LEU A 108 -25.45 -20.10 12.43
N SER A 109 -26.50 -19.45 12.94
CA SER A 109 -26.66 -19.14 14.37
C SER A 109 -26.74 -20.40 15.23
N GLU A 110 -27.50 -21.38 14.80
CA GLU A 110 -27.61 -22.68 15.50
C GLU A 110 -26.28 -23.41 15.53
N LEU A 111 -25.54 -23.42 14.42
CA LEU A 111 -24.22 -24.02 14.34
C LEU A 111 -23.22 -23.30 15.26
N SER A 112 -23.23 -21.98 15.25
CA SER A 112 -22.40 -21.14 16.10
C SER A 112 -22.62 -21.45 17.59
N THR A 113 -23.89 -21.51 18.01
CA THR A 113 -24.28 -21.83 19.41
C THR A 113 -23.86 -23.24 19.78
N ALA A 114 -24.12 -24.23 18.92
CA ALA A 114 -23.77 -25.63 19.17
C ALA A 114 -22.27 -25.85 19.35
N LYS A 115 -21.45 -25.12 18.61
CA LYS A 115 -19.97 -25.20 18.67
C LYS A 115 -19.35 -24.24 19.67
N GLY A 116 -20.11 -23.29 20.22
CA GLY A 116 -19.59 -22.26 21.12
C GLY A 116 -18.59 -21.30 20.45
N VAL A 117 -18.81 -20.97 19.19
CA VAL A 117 -17.94 -20.11 18.37
C VAL A 117 -18.71 -18.93 17.79
N SER A 118 -18.00 -17.96 17.23
CA SER A 118 -18.63 -16.84 16.53
C SER A 118 -19.24 -17.28 15.20
N LEU A 119 -20.12 -16.47 14.61
CA LEU A 119 -20.68 -16.71 13.28
C LEU A 119 -19.58 -16.83 12.22
N SER A 120 -18.57 -15.98 12.30
CA SER A 120 -17.42 -16.03 11.38
C SER A 120 -16.63 -17.32 11.50
N GLU A 121 -16.38 -17.77 12.72
CA GLU A 121 -15.71 -19.06 12.97
C GLU A 121 -16.55 -20.25 12.51
N ALA A 122 -17.87 -20.16 12.66
CA ALA A 122 -18.80 -21.18 12.16
C ALA A 122 -18.71 -21.31 10.64
N ILE A 123 -18.62 -20.20 9.93
CA ILE A 123 -18.43 -20.20 8.46
C ILE A 123 -17.11 -20.88 8.09
N LEU A 124 -16.02 -20.56 8.79
CA LEU A 124 -14.72 -21.17 8.54
C LEU A 124 -14.71 -22.68 8.84
N LEU A 125 -15.49 -23.11 9.84
CA LEU A 125 -15.67 -24.54 10.13
C LEU A 125 -16.39 -25.27 9.01
N LEU A 126 -17.37 -24.62 8.39
CA LEU A 126 -18.12 -25.21 7.26
C LEU A 126 -17.20 -25.52 6.06
N GLU A 127 -16.17 -24.71 5.84
CA GLU A 127 -15.19 -24.93 4.77
C GLU A 127 -14.54 -26.31 4.87
N LYS A 128 -14.33 -26.82 6.08
CA LYS A 128 -13.72 -28.13 6.32
C LYS A 128 -14.59 -29.30 5.87
N PHE A 129 -15.89 -29.08 5.77
CA PHE A 129 -16.84 -30.09 5.35
C PHE A 129 -17.19 -30.04 3.86
N VAL A 130 -16.69 -29.01 3.15
CA VAL A 130 -16.92 -28.86 1.73
C VAL A 130 -15.86 -29.62 0.94
N ASP A 131 -16.31 -30.44 -0.02
CA ASP A 131 -15.42 -31.09 -0.96
C ASP A 131 -14.83 -30.05 -1.89
N LYS A 132 -13.51 -29.89 -1.84
CA LYS A 132 -12.78 -28.89 -2.62
C LYS A 132 -12.93 -29.09 -4.13
N GLU A 133 -13.02 -30.33 -4.59
CA GLU A 133 -13.24 -30.63 -6.01
C GLU A 133 -14.62 -30.15 -6.46
N LYS A 134 -15.64 -30.38 -5.66
CA LYS A 134 -17.01 -29.88 -5.94
C LYS A 134 -17.05 -28.36 -5.89
N LEU A 135 -16.36 -27.74 -4.93
CA LEU A 135 -16.31 -26.30 -4.83
C LEU A 135 -15.67 -25.66 -6.08
N GLU A 136 -14.56 -26.22 -6.57
CA GLU A 136 -13.94 -25.78 -7.81
C GLU A 136 -14.86 -25.95 -9.03
N SER A 137 -15.63 -27.03 -9.06
CA SER A 137 -16.63 -27.27 -10.10
C SER A 137 -17.70 -26.16 -10.12
N TYR A 138 -18.17 -25.68 -8.98
CA TYR A 138 -19.10 -24.56 -8.89
C TYR A 138 -18.49 -23.23 -9.33
N LYS A 139 -17.22 -22.99 -9.06
CA LYS A 139 -16.53 -21.77 -9.46
C LYS A 139 -16.34 -21.64 -10.98
N LYS A 140 -16.33 -22.75 -11.71
CA LYS A 140 -16.15 -22.78 -13.17
C LYS A 140 -17.43 -22.47 -13.95
N VAL A 141 -18.55 -22.40 -13.28
CA VAL A 141 -19.83 -22.03 -13.86
C VAL A 141 -20.01 -20.51 -13.78
#